data_b3dbd6c31eea032cedf946bef4851817
#
_entry.id   b3dbd6c31eea032cedf946bef4851817
#
_cell.length_a   1.000
_cell.length_b   1.000
_cell.length_c   1.000
_cell.angle_alpha   90.00
_cell.angle_beta   90.00
_cell.angle_gamma   90.00
#
_symmetry.space_group_name_H-M   'P 1'
#
loop_
_entity.id
_entity.type
_entity.pdbx_description
1 polymer ?
#
loop_
_entity_poly.entity_id
_entity_poly.type
_entity_poly.pdbx_seq_one_letter_code
_entity_poly.pdbx_strand_id
1 'polypeptide(L)'
;EKLTRAEINGKGTHNDRKAKNHTNKDIDPTRTHLNYYIKKNELTYTKEFDKYMKENNLQGHLRSNSIIMCQMIFISDQAFFDKIGEEETKRYFDECYKFICNYKSLGEKNIISAVVHLDEGAPHMHLMFVPVVHTKDKEGKDIDKICARDFWKGRDSYRKLQDAYFNHVKSKGFDLERGMFVEDTNRKHYTVEEYKKITNFDNTKKILNEIKLELPKVPDITDISKFSRKRDEKILEEIIKPKDELINCLLYTSPSPRDTE
;
A
#
# COMPACT_ATOMS: atom_id res chain seq x y z
N GLU A 1 -0.70 4.69 10.23
CA GLU A 1 -1.97 4.33 10.87
C GLU A 1 -1.80 4.31 12.38
N LYS A 2 -2.84 4.71 13.12
CA LYS A 2 -2.88 4.73 14.60
C LYS A 2 -3.81 3.61 15.05
N LEU A 3 -3.36 2.76 15.97
CA LEU A 3 -4.04 1.52 16.30
C LEU A 3 -4.34 1.43 17.80
N THR A 4 -5.57 1.07 18.12
CA THR A 4 -6.01 0.69 19.46
C THR A 4 -5.67 -0.77 19.74
N ARG A 5 -5.87 -1.20 20.99
CA ARG A 5 -5.62 -2.60 21.38
C ARG A 5 -6.48 -3.63 20.60
N ALA A 6 -7.69 -3.24 20.22
CA ALA A 6 -8.58 -4.13 19.45
C ALA A 6 -8.11 -4.36 18.01
N GLU A 7 -7.44 -3.37 17.42
CA GLU A 7 -7.06 -3.38 16.00
C GLU A 7 -5.73 -4.06 15.72
N ILE A 8 -4.80 -4.09 16.71
CA ILE A 8 -3.42 -4.54 16.47
C ILE A 8 -3.30 -6.01 16.05
N ASN A 9 -4.17 -6.91 16.55
CA ASN A 9 -4.10 -8.33 16.15
C ASN A 9 -4.51 -8.57 14.71
N GLY A 10 -5.50 -7.84 14.19
CA GLY A 10 -5.89 -7.91 12.79
C GLY A 10 -4.73 -7.51 11.88
N LYS A 11 -4.00 -6.43 12.25
CA LYS A 11 -2.80 -6.01 11.53
C LYS A 11 -1.69 -7.06 11.62
N GLY A 12 -1.47 -7.65 12.80
CA GLY A 12 -0.48 -8.72 12.98
C GLY A 12 -0.79 -9.95 12.12
N THR A 13 -2.06 -10.33 12.00
CA THR A 13 -2.49 -11.44 11.15
C THR A 13 -2.15 -11.17 9.66
N HIS A 14 -2.36 -9.94 9.20
CA HIS A 14 -1.99 -9.54 7.83
C HIS A 14 -0.46 -9.49 7.66
N ASN A 15 0.25 -8.80 8.55
CA ASN A 15 1.69 -8.60 8.44
C ASN A 15 2.46 -9.94 8.50
N ASP A 16 2.03 -10.86 9.36
CA ASP A 16 2.67 -12.17 9.53
C ASP A 16 2.14 -13.24 8.55
N ARG A 17 1.25 -12.88 7.61
CA ARG A 17 0.60 -13.83 6.67
C ARG A 17 -0.06 -15.02 7.36
N LYS A 18 -0.64 -14.82 8.56
CA LYS A 18 -1.30 -15.88 9.34
C LYS A 18 -2.75 -16.15 8.95
N ALA A 19 -3.36 -15.30 8.12
CA ALA A 19 -4.70 -15.51 7.60
C ALA A 19 -4.71 -16.67 6.60
N LYS A 20 -5.69 -17.59 6.72
CA LYS A 20 -5.89 -18.66 5.74
C LYS A 20 -6.41 -18.11 4.40
N ASN A 21 -7.25 -17.08 4.47
CA ASN A 21 -7.78 -16.39 3.31
C ASN A 21 -7.44 -14.89 3.42
N HIS A 22 -6.76 -14.36 2.43
CA HIS A 22 -6.45 -12.95 2.35
C HIS A 22 -7.55 -12.20 1.60
N THR A 23 -8.05 -11.12 2.19
CA THR A 23 -8.99 -10.20 1.49
C THR A 23 -8.30 -9.44 0.36
N ASN A 24 -6.98 -9.23 0.47
CA ASN A 24 -6.19 -8.65 -0.60
C ASN A 24 -5.87 -9.71 -1.65
N LYS A 25 -6.46 -9.57 -2.84
CA LYS A 25 -6.24 -10.48 -3.98
C LYS A 25 -4.86 -10.31 -4.65
N ASP A 26 -4.12 -9.27 -4.31
CA ASP A 26 -2.79 -8.99 -4.88
C ASP A 26 -1.70 -9.85 -4.22
N ILE A 27 -2.01 -10.55 -3.14
CA ILE A 27 -1.06 -11.44 -2.45
C ILE A 27 -0.87 -12.71 -3.29
N ASP A 28 0.37 -12.95 -3.70
CA ASP A 28 0.80 -14.19 -4.37
C ASP A 28 1.34 -15.18 -3.33
N PRO A 29 0.56 -16.24 -2.96
CA PRO A 29 0.99 -17.21 -1.96
C PRO A 29 2.28 -17.95 -2.34
N THR A 30 2.59 -18.05 -3.64
CA THR A 30 3.80 -18.74 -4.11
C THR A 30 5.08 -17.95 -3.78
N ARG A 31 4.95 -16.64 -3.58
CA ARG A 31 6.04 -15.71 -3.25
C ARG A 31 6.15 -15.39 -1.76
N THR A 32 5.19 -15.81 -0.93
CA THR A 32 5.16 -15.48 0.51
C THR A 32 6.43 -15.92 1.26
N HIS A 33 7.11 -16.97 0.78
CA HIS A 33 8.37 -17.44 1.34
C HIS A 33 9.55 -16.46 1.13
N LEU A 34 9.41 -15.49 0.25
CA LEU A 34 10.40 -14.42 0.00
C LEU A 34 10.30 -13.28 1.01
N ASN A 35 9.18 -13.17 1.72
CA ASN A 35 8.99 -12.16 2.76
C ASN A 35 10.02 -12.37 3.89
N TYR A 36 10.53 -11.27 4.43
CA TYR A 36 11.51 -11.35 5.49
C TYR A 36 11.29 -10.31 6.58
N TYR A 37 11.85 -10.59 7.76
CA TYR A 37 11.78 -9.69 8.90
C TYR A 37 13.12 -8.99 9.12
N ILE A 38 13.09 -7.67 9.27
CA ILE A 38 14.20 -6.89 9.84
C ILE A 38 14.14 -7.02 11.37
N LYS A 39 12.92 -6.92 11.93
CA LYS A 39 12.65 -7.22 13.33
C LYS A 39 11.43 -8.12 13.44
N LYS A 40 11.63 -9.33 13.93
CA LYS A 40 10.56 -10.33 14.10
C LYS A 40 9.95 -10.24 15.49
N ASN A 41 8.61 -10.25 15.55
CA ASN A 41 7.87 -10.51 16.78
C ASN A 41 7.76 -12.03 17.03
N GLU A 42 7.93 -12.47 18.25
CA GLU A 42 7.81 -13.89 18.64
C GLU A 42 6.35 -14.24 19.00
N LEU A 43 5.63 -13.28 19.53
CA LEU A 43 4.25 -13.42 20.01
C LEU A 43 3.28 -12.66 19.10
N THR A 44 1.98 -12.76 19.39
CA THR A 44 0.99 -11.87 18.77
C THR A 44 1.22 -10.43 19.22
N TYR A 45 0.84 -9.46 18.41
CA TYR A 45 1.09 -8.05 18.73
C TYR A 45 0.51 -7.61 20.07
N THR A 46 -0.65 -8.17 20.48
CA THR A 46 -1.18 -7.90 21.82
C THR A 46 -0.26 -8.43 22.92
N LYS A 47 0.23 -9.66 22.77
CA LYS A 47 1.14 -10.26 23.77
C LYS A 47 2.50 -9.59 23.76
N GLU A 48 3.02 -9.19 22.60
CA GLU A 48 4.24 -8.38 22.51
C GLU A 48 4.07 -7.04 23.22
N PHE A 49 2.93 -6.37 23.02
CA PHE A 49 2.64 -5.14 23.74
C PHE A 49 2.54 -5.35 25.25
N ASP A 50 1.90 -6.43 25.70
CA ASP A 50 1.80 -6.75 27.14
C ASP A 50 3.18 -7.04 27.76
N LYS A 51 4.05 -7.75 27.04
CA LYS A 51 5.45 -7.98 27.42
C LYS A 51 6.21 -6.65 27.48
N TYR A 52 6.09 -5.85 26.43
CA TYR A 52 6.69 -4.53 26.33
C TYR A 52 6.30 -3.62 27.51
N MET A 53 5.02 -3.61 27.90
CA MET A 53 4.53 -2.84 29.04
C MET A 53 5.09 -3.29 30.38
N LYS A 54 5.39 -4.58 30.54
CA LYS A 54 6.01 -5.12 31.75
C LYS A 54 7.50 -4.81 31.85
N GLU A 55 8.19 -4.79 30.71
CA GLU A 55 9.64 -4.57 30.63
C GLU A 55 10.02 -3.08 30.66
N ASN A 56 9.09 -2.19 30.33
CA ASN A 56 9.34 -0.76 30.26
C ASN A 56 8.50 -0.01 31.30
N ASN A 57 9.17 0.78 32.12
CA ASN A 57 8.53 1.58 33.17
C ASN A 57 7.88 2.85 32.56
N LEU A 58 6.79 2.65 31.80
CA LEU A 58 6.09 3.75 31.15
C LEU A 58 5.06 4.36 32.08
N GLN A 59 5.01 5.68 32.11
CA GLN A 59 4.06 6.43 32.92
C GLN A 59 2.75 6.68 32.17
N GLY A 60 1.66 6.85 32.92
CA GLY A 60 0.35 7.19 32.38
C GLY A 60 -0.64 6.04 32.35
N HIS A 61 -1.91 6.39 32.26
CA HIS A 61 -3.02 5.44 32.18
C HIS A 61 -3.51 5.27 30.76
N LEU A 62 -3.53 4.03 30.28
CA LEU A 62 -4.07 3.67 28.97
C LEU A 62 -5.56 3.28 29.11
N ARG A 63 -6.44 4.00 28.42
CA ARG A 63 -7.85 3.66 28.29
C ARG A 63 -8.05 2.62 27.20
N SER A 64 -9.20 1.95 27.17
CA SER A 64 -9.53 0.94 26.14
C SER A 64 -9.44 1.47 24.71
N ASN A 65 -9.73 2.73 24.49
CA ASN A 65 -9.67 3.41 23.20
C ASN A 65 -8.33 4.16 22.95
N SER A 66 -7.34 4.00 23.83
CA SER A 66 -6.03 4.64 23.64
C SER A 66 -5.32 4.05 22.41
N ILE A 67 -4.67 4.92 21.66
CA ILE A 67 -3.75 4.49 20.60
C ILE A 67 -2.48 3.99 21.28
N ILE A 68 -2.22 2.71 21.15
CA ILE A 68 -1.07 2.03 21.78
C ILE A 68 0.05 1.67 20.83
N MET A 69 -0.28 1.53 19.55
CA MET A 69 0.70 1.29 18.48
C MET A 69 0.42 2.18 17.28
N CYS A 70 1.45 2.37 16.49
CA CYS A 70 1.35 2.97 15.17
C CYS A 70 1.97 2.03 14.14
N GLN A 71 1.37 1.99 12.95
CA GLN A 71 1.94 1.32 11.79
C GLN A 71 2.40 2.36 10.78
N MET A 72 3.59 2.16 10.26
CA MET A 72 4.10 2.82 9.05
C MET A 72 4.28 1.82 7.93
N ILE A 73 4.08 2.27 6.70
CA ILE A 73 4.38 1.51 5.49
C ILE A 73 5.41 2.30 4.72
N PHE A 74 6.53 1.64 4.38
CA PHE A 74 7.57 2.16 3.50
C PHE A 74 7.45 1.44 2.17
N ILE A 75 7.25 2.20 1.12
CA ILE A 75 7.00 1.68 -0.23
C ILE A 75 7.53 2.68 -1.26
N SER A 76 7.91 2.19 -2.43
CA SER A 76 8.10 2.94 -3.66
C SER A 76 7.38 2.23 -4.80
N ASP A 77 7.50 2.75 -6.02
CA ASP A 77 6.96 2.06 -7.19
C ASP A 77 7.84 0.85 -7.57
N GLN A 78 7.26 -0.08 -8.33
CA GLN A 78 7.96 -1.28 -8.78
C GLN A 78 9.19 -0.94 -9.63
N ALA A 79 9.10 0.07 -10.48
CA ALA A 79 10.18 0.48 -11.37
C ALA A 79 11.44 0.93 -10.60
N PHE A 80 11.26 1.57 -9.44
CA PHE A 80 12.38 1.90 -8.56
C PHE A 80 13.08 0.64 -8.05
N PHE A 81 12.32 -0.36 -7.56
CA PHE A 81 12.91 -1.60 -7.05
C PHE A 81 13.55 -2.45 -8.15
N ASP A 82 12.96 -2.48 -9.34
CA ASP A 82 13.55 -3.15 -10.51
C ASP A 82 14.89 -2.49 -10.92
N LYS A 83 14.97 -1.15 -10.82
CA LYS A 83 16.18 -0.39 -11.14
C LYS A 83 17.31 -0.66 -10.17
N ILE A 84 17.03 -0.72 -8.86
CA ILE A 84 18.07 -0.87 -7.83
C ILE A 84 18.48 -2.33 -7.60
N GLY A 85 17.61 -3.30 -7.91
CA GLY A 85 17.86 -4.73 -7.70
C GLY A 85 17.67 -5.20 -6.26
N GLU A 86 17.82 -6.51 -6.05
CA GLU A 86 17.44 -7.17 -4.79
C GLU A 86 18.29 -6.73 -3.58
N GLU A 87 19.62 -6.66 -3.74
CA GLU A 87 20.53 -6.29 -2.64
C GLU A 87 20.28 -4.85 -2.17
N GLU A 88 20.16 -3.93 -3.12
CA GLU A 88 19.86 -2.53 -2.80
C GLU A 88 18.44 -2.35 -2.25
N THR A 89 17.49 -3.20 -2.65
CA THR A 89 16.14 -3.23 -2.05
C THR A 89 16.21 -3.61 -0.57
N LYS A 90 17.01 -4.61 -0.21
CA LYS A 90 17.24 -4.97 1.21
C LYS A 90 17.89 -3.81 1.96
N ARG A 91 18.94 -3.21 1.39
CA ARG A 91 19.62 -2.04 1.97
C ARG A 91 18.65 -0.85 2.16
N TYR A 92 17.76 -0.62 1.20
CA TYR A 92 16.73 0.43 1.31
C TYR A 92 15.82 0.23 2.52
N PHE A 93 15.29 -0.98 2.72
CA PHE A 93 14.43 -1.24 3.88
C PHE A 93 15.19 -1.22 5.21
N ASP A 94 16.45 -1.62 5.24
CA ASP A 94 17.32 -1.46 6.42
C ASP A 94 17.51 0.02 6.77
N GLU A 95 17.71 0.89 5.78
CA GLU A 95 17.83 2.33 6.01
C GLU A 95 16.48 2.95 6.43
N CYS A 96 15.35 2.48 5.92
CA CYS A 96 14.02 2.86 6.40
C CYS A 96 13.82 2.49 7.88
N TYR A 97 14.25 1.30 8.27
CA TYR A 97 14.21 0.84 9.66
C TYR A 97 15.09 1.71 10.58
N LYS A 98 16.33 1.96 10.20
CA LYS A 98 17.26 2.83 10.93
C LYS A 98 16.73 4.25 11.06
N PHE A 99 16.10 4.78 9.98
CA PHE A 99 15.47 6.09 10.00
C PHE A 99 14.42 6.19 11.12
N ILE A 100 13.51 5.22 11.23
CA ILE A 100 12.46 5.24 12.26
C ILE A 100 13.04 5.05 13.65
N CYS A 101 14.01 4.19 13.83
CA CYS A 101 14.69 4.03 15.12
C CYS A 101 15.26 5.37 15.65
N ASN A 102 15.74 6.22 14.75
CA ASN A 102 16.32 7.52 15.10
C ASN A 102 15.29 8.66 15.09
N TYR A 103 14.16 8.49 14.41
CA TYR A 103 13.17 9.56 14.28
C TYR A 103 12.54 9.89 15.62
N LYS A 104 12.63 11.18 16.02
CA LYS A 104 12.18 11.67 17.33
C LYS A 104 12.76 10.87 18.51
N SER A 105 13.95 10.33 18.36
CA SER A 105 14.61 9.50 19.39
C SER A 105 13.76 8.30 19.81
N LEU A 106 12.97 7.73 18.87
CA LEU A 106 12.06 6.62 19.17
C LEU A 106 12.83 5.44 19.81
N GLY A 107 13.96 5.08 19.24
CA GLY A 107 14.75 3.95 19.72
C GLY A 107 14.21 2.60 19.25
N GLU A 108 15.12 1.67 18.98
CA GLU A 108 14.80 0.33 18.49
C GLU A 108 13.94 -0.48 19.47
N LYS A 109 14.08 -0.25 20.77
CA LYS A 109 13.29 -0.92 21.82
C LYS A 109 11.79 -0.71 21.65
N ASN A 110 11.37 0.41 21.05
CA ASN A 110 9.97 0.76 20.84
C ASN A 110 9.39 0.25 19.51
N ILE A 111 10.22 -0.38 18.66
CA ILE A 111 9.76 -1.10 17.48
C ILE A 111 9.31 -2.50 17.87
N ILE A 112 8.09 -2.89 17.53
CA ILE A 112 7.53 -4.22 17.82
C ILE A 112 7.84 -5.21 16.70
N SER A 113 7.68 -4.81 15.45
CA SER A 113 7.93 -5.66 14.29
C SER A 113 8.23 -4.81 13.06
N ALA A 114 9.07 -5.33 12.19
CA ALA A 114 9.33 -4.78 10.87
C ALA A 114 9.44 -5.95 9.88
N VAL A 115 8.48 -6.08 8.98
CA VAL A 115 8.40 -7.14 7.98
C VAL A 115 8.35 -6.54 6.59
N VAL A 116 9.13 -7.10 5.67
CA VAL A 116 9.14 -6.72 4.26
C VAL A 116 8.34 -7.75 3.48
N HIS A 117 7.36 -7.29 2.75
CA HIS A 117 6.54 -8.09 1.84
C HIS A 117 7.06 -7.95 0.41
N LEU A 118 7.34 -9.10 -0.20
CA LEU A 118 7.74 -9.25 -1.60
C LEU A 118 6.70 -10.03 -2.41
N ASP A 119 5.60 -10.38 -1.77
CA ASP A 119 4.51 -11.20 -2.31
C ASP A 119 3.28 -10.41 -2.78
N GLU A 120 3.41 -9.10 -2.92
CA GLU A 120 2.40 -8.20 -3.48
C GLU A 120 2.93 -7.44 -4.70
N GLY A 121 2.17 -6.45 -5.18
CA GLY A 121 2.49 -5.71 -6.40
C GLY A 121 3.84 -4.99 -6.40
N ALA A 122 4.21 -4.38 -5.26
CA ALA A 122 5.52 -3.77 -5.09
C ALA A 122 6.09 -4.10 -3.70
N PRO A 123 7.43 -4.23 -3.58
CA PRO A 123 8.08 -4.40 -2.29
C PRO A 123 7.69 -3.32 -1.30
N HIS A 124 7.33 -3.70 -0.08
CA HIS A 124 7.01 -2.74 0.97
C HIS A 124 7.25 -3.30 2.35
N MET A 125 7.56 -2.41 3.30
CA MET A 125 7.79 -2.77 4.69
C MET A 125 6.67 -2.27 5.57
N HIS A 126 6.07 -3.18 6.34
CA HIS A 126 5.19 -2.86 7.46
C HIS A 126 6.02 -2.76 8.74
N LEU A 127 6.01 -1.60 9.38
CA LEU A 127 6.73 -1.36 10.62
C LEU A 127 5.74 -0.95 11.72
N MET A 128 5.74 -1.73 12.81
CA MET A 128 4.89 -1.53 13.97
C MET A 128 5.72 -1.00 15.14
N PHE A 129 5.27 0.09 15.78
CA PHE A 129 5.99 0.68 16.91
C PHE A 129 5.04 1.26 17.95
N VAL A 130 5.54 1.38 19.19
CA VAL A 130 4.84 2.05 20.28
C VAL A 130 5.22 3.54 20.27
N PRO A 131 4.27 4.47 20.16
CA PRO A 131 4.55 5.91 20.09
C PRO A 131 4.90 6.49 21.46
N VAL A 132 6.12 6.20 21.90
CA VAL A 132 6.67 6.71 23.17
C VAL A 132 7.11 8.15 22.99
N VAL A 133 6.81 8.98 23.97
CA VAL A 133 7.28 10.37 24.05
C VAL A 133 8.03 10.57 25.37
N HIS A 134 9.18 11.21 25.28
CA HIS A 134 9.99 11.64 26.41
C HIS A 134 9.49 13.01 26.86
N THR A 135 9.13 13.14 28.12
CA THR A 135 8.55 14.38 28.67
C THR A 135 8.87 14.50 30.16
N LYS A 136 8.43 15.59 30.76
CA LYS A 136 8.52 15.77 32.21
C LYS A 136 7.17 15.61 32.87
N ASP A 137 7.15 15.03 34.06
CA ASP A 137 5.96 15.01 34.91
C ASP A 137 5.71 16.37 35.57
N LYS A 138 4.72 16.42 36.47
CA LYS A 138 4.34 17.65 37.19
C LYS A 138 5.42 18.14 38.16
N GLU A 139 6.32 17.26 38.57
CA GLU A 139 7.41 17.50 39.49
C GLU A 139 8.73 17.83 38.75
N GLY A 140 8.69 17.84 37.40
CA GLY A 140 9.87 18.13 36.57
C GLY A 140 10.78 16.94 36.30
N LYS A 141 10.40 15.71 36.73
CA LYS A 141 11.14 14.48 36.49
C LYS A 141 10.93 13.97 35.07
N ASP A 142 12.00 13.52 34.43
CA ASP A 142 11.91 12.93 33.11
C ASP A 142 11.16 11.59 33.14
N ILE A 143 10.17 11.47 32.26
CA ILE A 143 9.33 10.28 32.14
C ILE A 143 9.11 9.90 30.69
N ASP A 144 8.92 8.61 30.47
CA ASP A 144 8.48 8.05 29.19
C ASP A 144 6.99 7.68 29.28
N LYS A 145 6.20 8.09 28.30
CA LYS A 145 4.78 7.73 28.20
C LYS A 145 4.37 7.37 26.79
N ILE A 146 3.35 6.51 26.66
CA ILE A 146 2.71 6.24 25.37
C ILE A 146 1.72 7.36 25.07
N CYS A 147 1.95 8.13 24.01
CA CYS A 147 1.06 9.19 23.60
C CYS A 147 1.16 9.48 22.10
N ALA A 148 0.32 8.83 21.31
CA ALA A 148 0.30 9.04 19.87
C ALA A 148 -0.05 10.50 19.48
N ARG A 149 -0.89 11.19 20.27
CA ARG A 149 -1.22 12.60 20.04
C ARG A 149 0.01 13.49 20.16
N ASP A 150 0.82 13.29 21.19
CA ASP A 150 2.01 14.10 21.44
C ASP A 150 3.15 13.69 20.49
N PHE A 151 3.27 12.40 20.14
CA PHE A 151 4.22 11.91 19.14
C PHE A 151 3.98 12.56 17.76
N TRP A 152 2.70 12.67 17.37
CA TRP A 152 2.28 13.30 16.12
C TRP A 152 1.84 14.76 16.29
N LYS A 153 2.37 15.45 17.29
CA LYS A 153 2.00 16.82 17.57
C LYS A 153 2.39 17.76 16.43
N GLY A 154 1.42 18.64 16.10
CA GLY A 154 1.58 19.67 15.08
C GLY A 154 0.88 19.30 13.75
N ARG A 155 0.32 20.35 13.12
CA ARG A 155 -0.41 20.22 11.84
C ARG A 155 0.48 19.64 10.74
N ASP A 156 1.77 19.96 10.76
CA ASP A 156 2.75 19.54 9.75
C ASP A 156 3.53 18.28 10.13
N SER A 157 3.08 17.53 11.15
CA SER A 157 3.86 16.40 11.67
C SER A 157 4.15 15.32 10.61
N TYR A 158 3.19 15.03 9.75
CA TYR A 158 3.36 14.06 8.66
C TYR A 158 4.22 14.61 7.52
N ARG A 159 4.10 15.91 7.21
CA ARG A 159 4.97 16.58 6.22
C ARG A 159 6.42 16.52 6.68
N LYS A 160 6.69 16.90 7.94
CA LYS A 160 8.04 16.83 8.53
C LYS A 160 8.61 15.41 8.55
N LEU A 161 7.77 14.39 8.81
CA LEU A 161 8.18 13.00 8.70
C LEU A 161 8.63 12.67 7.27
N GLN A 162 7.81 13.02 6.27
CA GLN A 162 8.11 12.74 4.88
C GLN A 162 9.36 13.49 4.39
N ASP A 163 9.55 14.74 4.80
CA ASP A 163 10.74 15.52 4.47
C ASP A 163 12.00 14.92 5.10
N ALA A 164 11.94 14.57 6.38
CA ALA A 164 13.04 13.92 7.09
C ALA A 164 13.39 12.55 6.48
N TYR A 165 12.36 11.77 6.11
CA TYR A 165 12.54 10.49 5.44
C TYR A 165 13.19 10.66 4.06
N PHE A 166 12.68 11.57 3.23
CA PHE A 166 13.26 11.86 1.93
C PHE A 166 14.73 12.26 2.04
N ASN A 167 15.06 13.18 2.94
CA ASN A 167 16.44 13.61 3.17
C ASN A 167 17.33 12.45 3.61
N HIS A 168 16.82 11.56 4.47
CA HIS A 168 17.55 10.38 4.93
C HIS A 168 17.88 9.46 3.74
N VAL A 169 16.88 9.02 2.97
CA VAL A 169 17.09 8.07 1.87
C VAL A 169 17.97 8.67 0.76
N LYS A 170 17.81 9.97 0.47
CA LYS A 170 18.68 10.69 -0.46
C LYS A 170 20.13 10.71 0.02
N SER A 171 20.36 10.96 1.32
CA SER A 171 21.71 10.96 1.91
C SER A 171 22.38 9.59 1.84
N LYS A 172 21.58 8.54 1.71
CA LYS A 172 22.05 7.14 1.55
C LYS A 172 22.25 6.73 0.09
N GLY A 173 22.07 7.67 -0.85
CA GLY A 173 22.32 7.45 -2.27
C GLY A 173 21.14 6.87 -3.05
N PHE A 174 19.95 6.76 -2.45
CA PHE A 174 18.76 6.33 -3.19
C PHE A 174 18.21 7.47 -4.04
N ASP A 175 17.99 7.19 -5.31
CA ASP A 175 17.46 8.15 -6.29
C ASP A 175 15.93 8.14 -6.27
N LEU A 176 15.38 8.77 -5.24
CA LEU A 176 13.94 8.96 -5.05
C LEU A 176 13.60 10.45 -5.14
N GLU A 177 12.40 10.72 -5.60
CA GLU A 177 11.82 12.06 -5.61
C GLU A 177 10.91 12.28 -4.41
N ARG A 178 10.89 13.49 -3.90
CA ARG A 178 9.94 13.90 -2.89
C ARG A 178 8.56 14.04 -3.53
N GLY A 179 7.57 13.28 -3.05
CA GLY A 179 6.20 13.43 -3.52
C GLY A 179 5.69 14.86 -3.38
N MET A 180 4.85 15.29 -4.31
CA MET A 180 4.25 16.64 -4.33
C MET A 180 3.28 16.82 -3.15
N PHE A 181 3.17 18.04 -2.67
CA PHE A 181 2.20 18.36 -1.63
C PHE A 181 0.76 18.23 -2.13
N VAL A 182 -0.14 17.80 -1.26
CA VAL A 182 -1.57 17.68 -1.58
C VAL A 182 -2.17 19.02 -1.98
N GLU A 183 -1.68 20.10 -1.36
CA GLU A 183 -2.08 21.49 -1.66
C GLU A 183 -1.75 21.88 -3.10
N ASP A 184 -0.63 21.40 -3.64
CA ASP A 184 -0.19 21.71 -5.01
C ASP A 184 -0.90 20.83 -6.05
N THR A 185 -1.29 19.62 -5.67
CA THR A 185 -1.86 18.65 -6.60
C THR A 185 -3.38 18.62 -6.60
N ASN A 186 -4.05 19.23 -5.61
CA ASN A 186 -5.50 19.13 -5.39
C ASN A 186 -6.03 17.67 -5.41
N ARG A 187 -5.16 16.68 -5.15
CA ARG A 187 -5.53 15.27 -5.20
C ARG A 187 -6.51 14.94 -4.08
N LYS A 188 -7.63 14.35 -4.44
CA LYS A 188 -8.57 13.77 -3.47
C LYS A 188 -7.95 12.52 -2.85
N HIS A 189 -8.28 12.29 -1.59
CA HIS A 189 -7.93 11.04 -0.92
C HIS A 189 -8.89 9.96 -1.40
N TYR A 190 -8.38 9.03 -2.19
CA TYR A 190 -9.14 7.86 -2.63
C TYR A 190 -8.88 6.68 -1.70
N THR A 191 -9.87 5.85 -1.48
CA THR A 191 -9.63 4.52 -0.92
C THR A 191 -8.80 3.69 -1.89
N VAL A 192 -8.13 2.64 -1.40
CA VAL A 192 -7.33 1.73 -2.26
C VAL A 192 -8.20 1.15 -3.38
N GLU A 193 -9.45 0.85 -3.07
CA GLU A 193 -10.41 0.28 -4.02
C GLU A 193 -10.80 1.29 -5.12
N GLU A 194 -11.11 2.52 -4.75
CA GLU A 194 -11.38 3.60 -5.70
C GLU A 194 -10.16 3.89 -6.58
N TYR A 195 -8.96 3.93 -5.98
CA TYR A 195 -7.73 4.15 -6.71
C TYR A 195 -7.47 3.04 -7.73
N LYS A 196 -7.66 1.77 -7.36
CA LYS A 196 -7.54 0.63 -8.28
C LYS A 196 -8.52 0.73 -9.44
N LYS A 197 -9.78 1.11 -9.18
CA LYS A 197 -10.80 1.30 -10.24
C LYS A 197 -10.37 2.39 -11.23
N ILE A 198 -9.88 3.53 -10.75
CA ILE A 198 -9.42 4.64 -11.60
C ILE A 198 -8.19 4.21 -12.41
N THR A 199 -7.19 3.59 -11.77
CA THR A 199 -5.97 3.15 -12.44
C THR A 199 -6.24 2.09 -13.50
N ASN A 200 -7.12 1.12 -13.22
CA ASN A 200 -7.52 0.12 -14.20
C ASN A 200 -8.26 0.74 -15.40
N PHE A 201 -9.14 1.71 -15.16
CA PHE A 201 -9.81 2.44 -16.23
C PHE A 201 -8.82 3.22 -17.10
N ASP A 202 -7.87 3.94 -16.50
CA ASP A 202 -6.86 4.71 -17.21
C ASP A 202 -5.92 3.79 -18.01
N ASN A 203 -5.51 2.65 -17.45
CA ASN A 203 -4.69 1.65 -18.14
C ASN A 203 -5.46 1.04 -19.32
N THR A 204 -6.73 0.68 -19.14
CA THR A 204 -7.57 0.15 -20.22
C THR A 204 -7.72 1.19 -21.34
N LYS A 205 -7.96 2.45 -20.98
CA LYS A 205 -8.05 3.56 -21.96
C LYS A 205 -6.74 3.77 -22.72
N LYS A 206 -5.59 3.63 -22.04
CA LYS A 206 -4.26 3.73 -22.64
C LYS A 206 -4.05 2.61 -23.67
N ILE A 207 -4.33 1.36 -23.28
CA ILE A 207 -4.26 0.18 -24.15
C ILE A 207 -5.18 0.36 -25.37
N LEU A 208 -6.41 0.83 -25.18
CA LEU A 208 -7.36 1.09 -26.28
C LEU A 208 -6.89 2.17 -27.24
N ASN A 209 -6.17 3.19 -26.74
CA ASN A 209 -5.60 4.24 -27.60
C ASN A 209 -4.34 3.76 -28.34
N GLU A 210 -3.58 2.82 -27.77
CA GLU A 210 -2.37 2.24 -28.38
C GLU A 210 -2.73 1.16 -29.41
N ILE A 211 -3.81 0.43 -29.20
CA ILE A 211 -4.38 -0.48 -30.21
C ILE A 211 -5.01 0.39 -31.29
N LYS A 212 -4.31 0.59 -32.42
CA LYS A 212 -4.93 1.06 -33.66
C LYS A 212 -5.90 -0.02 -34.11
N LEU A 213 -7.11 0.02 -33.58
CA LEU A 213 -8.22 -0.79 -34.07
C LEU A 213 -8.53 -0.30 -35.48
N GLU A 214 -7.95 -0.95 -36.49
CA GLU A 214 -8.49 -0.91 -37.83
C GLU A 214 -9.85 -1.62 -37.76
N LEU A 215 -10.87 -0.87 -37.36
CA LEU A 215 -12.25 -1.37 -37.48
C LEU A 215 -12.46 -1.75 -38.95
N PRO A 216 -12.91 -2.98 -39.22
CA PRO A 216 -13.26 -3.35 -40.60
C PRO A 216 -14.17 -2.25 -41.18
N LYS A 217 -13.82 -1.74 -42.37
CA LYS A 217 -14.63 -0.72 -43.02
C LYS A 217 -16.05 -1.25 -43.16
N VAL A 218 -16.99 -0.55 -42.55
CA VAL A 218 -18.41 -0.86 -42.75
C VAL A 218 -18.67 -0.69 -44.24
N PRO A 219 -19.18 -1.72 -44.97
CA PRO A 219 -19.52 -1.58 -46.38
C PRO A 219 -20.49 -0.41 -46.56
N ASP A 220 -20.28 0.38 -47.60
CA ASP A 220 -21.17 1.50 -47.91
C ASP A 220 -22.61 0.96 -48.07
N ILE A 221 -23.58 1.62 -47.42
CA ILE A 221 -24.99 1.21 -47.44
C ILE A 221 -25.54 1.15 -48.89
N THR A 222 -24.96 1.91 -49.81
CA THR A 222 -25.27 1.88 -51.23
C THR A 222 -24.96 0.55 -51.90
N ASP A 223 -24.02 -0.23 -51.36
CA ASP A 223 -23.62 -1.55 -51.88
C ASP A 223 -24.46 -2.72 -51.36
N ILE A 224 -25.42 -2.47 -50.48
CA ILE A 224 -26.27 -3.50 -49.89
C ILE A 224 -27.47 -3.71 -50.83
N SER A 225 -27.40 -4.71 -51.72
CA SER A 225 -28.56 -5.12 -52.48
C SER A 225 -29.59 -5.76 -51.55
N LYS A 226 -30.84 -5.28 -51.63
CA LYS A 226 -31.93 -5.58 -50.68
C LYS A 226 -32.35 -7.07 -50.52
N PHE A 227 -31.67 -8.03 -51.17
CA PHE A 227 -32.16 -9.42 -51.25
C PHE A 227 -31.04 -10.48 -51.33
N SER A 228 -29.98 -10.46 -50.50
CA SER A 228 -29.01 -11.56 -50.51
C SER A 228 -28.68 -12.08 -49.11
N ARG A 229 -29.27 -13.21 -48.76
CA ARG A 229 -29.04 -13.98 -47.52
C ARG A 229 -27.56 -14.31 -47.28
N LYS A 230 -26.82 -14.62 -48.35
CA LYS A 230 -25.39 -14.87 -48.30
C LYS A 230 -24.56 -13.65 -47.90
N ARG A 231 -25.04 -12.45 -48.14
CA ARG A 231 -24.38 -11.21 -47.80
C ARG A 231 -24.59 -10.82 -46.35
N ASP A 232 -25.79 -11.09 -45.84
CA ASP A 232 -26.10 -10.92 -44.43
C ASP A 232 -25.27 -11.85 -43.55
N GLU A 233 -25.07 -13.10 -43.99
CA GLU A 233 -24.20 -14.08 -43.32
C GLU A 233 -22.74 -13.60 -43.33
N LYS A 234 -22.25 -13.04 -44.41
CA LYS A 234 -20.89 -12.51 -44.53
C LYS A 234 -20.68 -11.26 -43.65
N ILE A 235 -21.64 -10.37 -43.56
CA ILE A 235 -21.63 -9.22 -42.67
C ILE A 235 -21.63 -9.70 -41.20
N LEU A 236 -22.41 -10.71 -40.85
CA LEU A 236 -22.48 -11.26 -39.54
C LEU A 236 -21.11 -11.88 -39.12
N GLU A 237 -20.49 -12.64 -40.01
CA GLU A 237 -19.23 -13.34 -39.70
C GLU A 237 -18.02 -12.42 -39.75
N GLU A 238 -17.90 -11.53 -40.72
CA GLU A 238 -16.71 -10.71 -40.91
C GLU A 238 -16.71 -9.40 -40.10
N ILE A 239 -17.89 -8.89 -39.73
CA ILE A 239 -18.00 -7.58 -39.09
C ILE A 239 -18.60 -7.66 -37.67
N ILE A 240 -19.68 -8.39 -37.49
CA ILE A 240 -20.43 -8.41 -36.22
C ILE A 240 -19.73 -9.32 -35.20
N LYS A 241 -19.42 -10.57 -35.55
CA LYS A 241 -18.75 -11.50 -34.63
C LYS A 241 -17.42 -10.98 -34.06
N PRO A 242 -16.48 -10.42 -34.83
CA PRO A 242 -15.25 -9.86 -34.28
C PRO A 242 -15.49 -8.68 -33.35
N LYS A 243 -16.55 -7.88 -33.58
CA LYS A 243 -16.92 -6.78 -32.67
C LYS A 243 -17.51 -7.29 -31.37
N ASP A 244 -18.37 -8.31 -31.43
CA ASP A 244 -18.96 -8.93 -30.25
C ASP A 244 -17.88 -9.63 -29.41
N GLU A 245 -16.92 -10.31 -30.02
CA GLU A 245 -15.78 -10.90 -29.34
C GLU A 245 -14.91 -9.83 -28.64
N LEU A 246 -14.67 -8.70 -29.31
CA LEU A 246 -13.94 -7.57 -28.73
C LEU A 246 -14.70 -6.93 -27.56
N ILE A 247 -16.02 -6.72 -27.72
CA ILE A 247 -16.89 -6.18 -26.67
C ILE A 247 -16.94 -7.15 -25.48
N ASN A 248 -17.06 -8.45 -25.72
CA ASN A 248 -17.04 -9.45 -24.68
C ASN A 248 -15.69 -9.50 -23.96
N CYS A 249 -14.57 -9.43 -24.69
CA CYS A 249 -13.24 -9.33 -24.09
C CYS A 249 -13.13 -8.10 -23.17
N LEU A 250 -13.62 -6.94 -23.61
CA LEU A 250 -13.62 -5.70 -22.82
C LEU A 250 -14.57 -5.78 -21.62
N LEU A 251 -15.70 -6.46 -21.72
CA LEU A 251 -16.64 -6.66 -20.62
C LEU A 251 -16.09 -7.66 -19.58
N TYR A 252 -15.37 -8.71 -20.00
CA TYR A 252 -14.75 -9.67 -19.11
C TYR A 252 -13.50 -9.15 -18.39
N THR A 253 -12.81 -8.18 -18.95
CA THR A 253 -11.66 -7.51 -18.29
C THR A 253 -12.09 -6.37 -17.36
N SER A 254 -13.35 -5.94 -17.41
CA SER A 254 -13.91 -4.98 -16.46
C SER A 254 -14.56 -5.73 -15.30
N PRO A 255 -14.21 -5.48 -14.02
CA PRO A 255 -14.90 -6.08 -12.90
C PRO A 255 -16.38 -5.74 -12.94
N SER A 256 -17.23 -6.77 -12.94
CA SER A 256 -18.67 -6.63 -12.93
C SER A 256 -19.13 -5.85 -11.68
N PRO A 257 -20.12 -4.95 -11.78
CA PRO A 257 -20.72 -4.32 -10.61
C PRO A 257 -21.37 -5.31 -9.62
N ARG A 258 -21.53 -6.58 -10.01
CA ARG A 258 -22.11 -7.64 -9.17
C ARG A 258 -21.09 -8.39 -8.30
N ASP A 259 -19.79 -8.14 -8.46
CA ASP A 259 -18.75 -8.78 -7.64
C ASP A 259 -18.41 -7.96 -6.38
N THR A 260 -19.29 -7.04 -5.99
CA THR A 260 -19.15 -6.13 -4.83
C THR A 260 -20.24 -6.31 -3.77
N GLU A 261 -20.86 -7.49 -3.65
CA GLU A 261 -21.67 -7.84 -2.48
C GLU A 261 -20.94 -8.83 -1.56
#